data_bdcc0582d52b63256997b1513582afdc
#
_entry.id   bdcc0582d52b63256997b1513582afdc
#
_cell.length_a   1.000
_cell.length_b   1.000
_cell.length_c   1.000
_cell.angle_alpha   90.00
_cell.angle_beta   90.00
_cell.angle_gamma   90.00
#
_symmetry.space_group_name_H-M   'P 1'
#
loop_
_entity.id
_entity.type
_entity.pdbx_description
1 polymer ?
#
loop_
_entity_poly.entity_id
_entity_poly.type
_entity_poly.pdbx_seq_one_letter_code
_entity_poly.pdbx_strand_id
1 'polypeptide(L)'
;DDKGHAVSIAIPYGTYVVVESKTPHNMKTIKPFEVKIKENHPTEPQTWRVFLDREFTAKLRVIKKDSDTKQTVLVPNAEFKIFNLDKNEYVTQYTTYPSKVKHTSFFTDEDGDLILPEALKIGNYRIEEVKAPFGYVVNDNYINISVDTDTAFETDGDTNDAIITVEYSDAPAVGELTVEKKGEVLDGFKGGLFANSEDKEFVYKEGSLAGAVFKVYAAEDIFTADNQKDADGNRTKYYSKGDLVATLTTGKDGKATAKNLPLGQYRV
;
A
#
# COMPACT_ATOMS: atom_id res chain seq x y z
N ASP A 1 10.16 9.20 42.91
CA ASP A 1 9.74 8.36 44.05
C ASP A 1 8.34 7.77 43.78
N ASP A 2 7.87 6.95 44.69
CA ASP A 2 6.58 6.23 44.58
C ASP A 2 5.36 7.18 44.57
N LYS A 3 5.57 8.45 44.83
CA LYS A 3 4.51 9.49 44.81
C LYS A 3 4.58 10.37 43.56
N GLY A 4 5.46 10.05 42.62
CA GLY A 4 5.65 10.78 41.38
C GLY A 4 6.45 12.10 41.58
N HIS A 5 7.19 12.24 42.68
CA HIS A 5 8.02 13.41 42.93
C HIS A 5 9.47 13.17 42.46
N ALA A 6 10.03 14.15 41.76
CA ALA A 6 11.43 14.22 41.44
C ALA A 6 12.01 15.55 41.94
N VAL A 7 13.15 15.47 42.63
CA VAL A 7 13.86 16.67 43.16
C VAL A 7 15.32 16.59 42.67
N SER A 8 15.80 17.70 42.11
CA SER A 8 17.23 17.80 41.76
C SER A 8 18.08 17.95 43.02
N ILE A 9 19.35 17.60 42.92
CA ILE A 9 20.37 18.06 43.86
C ILE A 9 20.46 19.60 43.75
N ALA A 10 21.17 20.23 44.70
CA ALA A 10 21.46 21.65 44.60
C ALA A 10 22.22 21.98 43.32
N ILE A 11 21.70 22.90 42.53
CA ILE A 11 22.28 23.38 41.28
C ILE A 11 22.56 24.88 41.34
N PRO A 12 23.59 25.38 40.61
CA PRO A 12 23.94 26.82 40.61
C PRO A 12 22.80 27.70 40.13
N TYR A 13 22.91 29.00 40.40
CA TYR A 13 21.98 29.99 39.84
C TYR A 13 22.03 29.99 38.33
N GLY A 14 20.89 30.03 37.69
CA GLY A 14 20.79 30.01 36.24
C GLY A 14 19.42 29.65 35.72
N THR A 15 19.31 29.58 34.39
CA THR A 15 18.14 29.10 33.69
C THR A 15 18.46 27.69 33.15
N TYR A 16 17.58 26.76 33.43
CA TYR A 16 17.74 25.34 33.06
C TYR A 16 16.55 24.88 32.22
N VAL A 17 16.80 24.04 31.25
CA VAL A 17 15.77 23.28 30.51
C VAL A 17 15.62 21.93 31.17
N VAL A 18 14.42 21.62 31.59
CA VAL A 18 14.06 20.30 32.12
C VAL A 18 13.42 19.47 31.02
N VAL A 19 13.94 18.26 30.83
CA VAL A 19 13.48 17.31 29.81
C VAL A 19 13.10 16.01 30.51
N GLU A 20 11.92 15.49 30.26
CA GLU A 20 11.55 14.14 30.65
C GLU A 20 12.28 13.14 29.73
N SER A 21 13.20 12.38 30.29
CA SER A 21 14.02 11.42 29.54
C SER A 21 13.40 10.02 29.47
N LYS A 22 12.42 9.75 30.34
CA LYS A 22 11.67 8.48 30.37
C LYS A 22 10.30 8.74 30.94
N THR A 23 9.31 8.47 30.13
CA THR A 23 7.88 8.58 30.49
C THR A 23 7.37 7.24 31.03
N PRO A 24 6.43 7.23 31.98
CA PRO A 24 5.74 6.01 32.39
C PRO A 24 5.11 5.29 31.19
N HIS A 25 4.98 3.96 31.30
CA HIS A 25 4.41 3.14 30.23
C HIS A 25 3.01 3.65 29.83
N ASN A 26 2.79 3.74 28.52
CA ASN A 26 1.53 4.20 27.93
C ASN A 26 1.13 5.66 28.27
N MET A 27 2.09 6.49 28.66
CA MET A 27 1.88 7.91 28.85
C MET A 27 2.61 8.75 27.81
N LYS A 28 2.09 9.93 27.53
CA LYS A 28 2.68 10.86 26.55
C LYS A 28 3.74 11.72 27.23
N THR A 29 4.94 11.78 26.67
CA THR A 29 6.03 12.63 27.14
C THR A 29 5.62 14.10 27.20
N ILE A 30 5.95 14.79 28.29
CA ILE A 30 5.72 16.23 28.43
C ILE A 30 6.74 17.02 27.59
N LYS A 31 6.33 18.22 27.15
CA LYS A 31 7.26 19.14 26.46
C LYS A 31 8.33 19.65 27.44
N PRO A 32 9.59 19.81 26.97
CA PRO A 32 10.63 20.48 27.74
C PRO A 32 10.16 21.85 28.25
N PHE A 33 10.57 22.19 29.43
CA PHE A 33 10.21 23.49 30.06
C PHE A 33 11.40 24.13 30.76
N GLU A 34 11.38 25.44 30.91
CA GLU A 34 12.42 26.21 31.59
C GLU A 34 12.10 26.42 33.06
N VAL A 35 13.16 26.32 33.87
CA VAL A 35 13.15 26.75 35.27
C VAL A 35 14.29 27.74 35.54
N LYS A 36 14.09 28.72 36.42
CA LYS A 36 15.10 29.67 36.82
C LYS A 36 15.40 29.53 38.31
N ILE A 37 16.66 29.32 38.63
CA ILE A 37 17.17 29.26 40.01
C ILE A 37 17.76 30.63 40.33
N LYS A 38 17.13 31.33 41.26
CA LYS A 38 17.46 32.74 41.57
C LYS A 38 17.90 32.97 43.01
N GLU A 39 17.49 32.09 43.92
CA GLU A 39 17.69 32.23 45.35
C GLU A 39 18.26 30.98 45.97
N ASN A 40 18.88 31.09 47.12
CA ASN A 40 19.45 29.98 47.83
C ASN A 40 18.46 29.40 48.84
N HIS A 41 17.87 28.26 48.53
CA HIS A 41 16.96 27.50 49.41
C HIS A 41 17.45 26.08 49.57
N PRO A 42 18.41 25.82 50.47
CA PRO A 42 19.05 24.51 50.58
C PRO A 42 18.14 23.39 51.13
N THR A 43 17.03 23.77 51.73
CA THR A 43 16.10 22.83 52.42
C THR A 43 14.77 22.67 51.72
N GLU A 44 14.41 23.57 50.80
CA GLU A 44 13.13 23.53 50.08
C GLU A 44 13.31 23.80 48.58
N PRO A 45 12.55 23.14 47.73
CA PRO A 45 12.56 23.43 46.28
C PRO A 45 12.06 24.86 46.00
N GLN A 46 12.80 25.61 45.19
CA GLN A 46 12.42 26.96 44.78
C GLN A 46 11.20 27.00 43.86
N THR A 47 10.98 25.91 43.12
CA THR A 47 9.94 25.83 42.10
C THR A 47 9.24 24.49 42.21
N TRP A 48 7.93 24.55 42.36
CA TRP A 48 7.06 23.39 42.25
C TRP A 48 6.33 23.45 40.91
N ARG A 49 6.33 22.32 40.18
CA ARG A 49 5.51 22.16 38.99
C ARG A 49 4.80 20.83 39.08
N VAL A 50 3.52 20.82 38.72
CA VAL A 50 2.71 19.63 38.60
C VAL A 50 2.45 19.41 37.11
N PHE A 51 2.80 18.24 36.62
CA PHE A 51 2.50 17.80 35.28
C PHE A 51 1.48 16.69 35.35
N LEU A 52 0.52 16.75 34.44
CA LEU A 52 -0.43 15.67 34.26
C LEU A 52 -0.11 14.98 32.94
N ASP A 53 0.42 13.78 33.04
CA ASP A 53 0.65 12.95 31.88
C ASP A 53 -0.69 12.58 31.26
N ARG A 54 -0.72 12.58 29.95
CA ARG A 54 -1.87 12.13 29.18
C ARG A 54 -1.61 10.72 28.69
N GLU A 55 -2.70 9.96 28.56
CA GLU A 55 -2.65 8.66 27.90
C GLU A 55 -1.99 8.78 26.53
N PHE A 56 -1.14 7.81 26.19
CA PHE A 56 -0.52 7.75 24.88
C PHE A 56 -1.57 7.61 23.79
N THR A 57 -1.39 8.32 22.71
CA THR A 57 -2.21 8.25 21.50
C THR A 57 -1.31 8.41 20.30
N ALA A 58 -1.61 7.71 19.20
CA ALA A 58 -0.84 7.86 17.97
C ALA A 58 -1.76 8.01 16.76
N LYS A 59 -1.38 8.84 15.80
CA LYS A 59 -1.95 8.80 14.46
C LYS A 59 -1.45 7.57 13.73
N LEU A 60 -2.29 7.00 12.90
CA LEU A 60 -1.90 5.93 11.97
C LEU A 60 -1.64 6.56 10.60
N ARG A 61 -0.48 6.26 10.04
CA ARG A 61 -0.12 6.52 8.64
C ARG A 61 -0.06 5.22 7.89
N VAL A 62 -0.74 5.11 6.75
CA VAL A 62 -0.66 3.97 5.84
C VAL A 62 -0.01 4.43 4.55
N ILE A 63 1.10 3.82 4.16
CA ILE A 63 1.79 4.06 2.89
C ILE A 63 1.46 2.92 1.94
N LYS A 64 0.86 3.25 0.80
CA LYS A 64 0.53 2.27 -0.23
C LYS A 64 1.76 1.91 -1.05
N LYS A 65 2.04 0.61 -1.17
CA LYS A 65 3.20 0.07 -1.90
C LYS A 65 2.75 -0.84 -3.05
N ASP A 66 3.51 -0.80 -4.12
CA ASP A 66 3.43 -1.80 -5.19
C ASP A 66 4.20 -3.06 -4.78
N SER A 67 3.58 -4.24 -4.88
CA SER A 67 4.21 -5.50 -4.45
C SER A 67 5.38 -5.93 -5.33
N ASP A 68 5.45 -5.47 -6.58
CA ASP A 68 6.47 -5.87 -7.54
C ASP A 68 7.65 -4.89 -7.51
N THR A 69 7.38 -3.58 -7.64
CA THR A 69 8.42 -2.53 -7.67
C THR A 69 8.90 -2.13 -6.28
N LYS A 70 8.12 -2.39 -5.21
CA LYS A 70 8.33 -1.93 -3.83
C LYS A 70 8.27 -0.40 -3.68
N GLN A 71 7.89 0.30 -4.73
CA GLN A 71 7.74 1.75 -4.72
C GLN A 71 6.39 2.16 -4.11
N THR A 72 6.31 3.41 -3.68
CA THR A 72 5.04 3.99 -3.23
C THR A 72 4.10 4.13 -4.43
N VAL A 73 2.82 3.81 -4.24
CA VAL A 73 1.80 3.92 -5.28
C VAL A 73 1.26 5.35 -5.29
N LEU A 74 1.66 6.15 -6.28
CA LEU A 74 1.23 7.55 -6.45
C LEU A 74 -0.13 7.63 -7.19
N VAL A 75 -1.05 6.72 -6.86
CA VAL A 75 -2.42 6.67 -7.37
C VAL A 75 -3.36 6.75 -6.18
N PRO A 76 -4.14 7.84 -6.05
CA PRO A 76 -4.98 8.06 -4.88
C PRO A 76 -6.20 7.13 -4.83
N ASN A 77 -6.95 7.25 -3.72
CA ASN A 77 -8.22 6.58 -3.49
C ASN A 77 -8.15 5.06 -3.23
N ALA A 78 -7.05 4.56 -2.72
CA ALA A 78 -7.09 3.30 -1.97
C ALA A 78 -7.94 3.54 -0.72
N GLU A 79 -8.96 2.72 -0.48
CA GLU A 79 -9.90 2.86 0.62
C GLU A 79 -9.60 1.87 1.73
N PHE A 80 -9.44 2.39 2.95
CA PHE A 80 -9.17 1.60 4.15
C PHE A 80 -10.24 1.77 5.21
N LYS A 81 -10.48 0.71 5.96
CA LYS A 81 -11.21 0.73 7.23
C LYS A 81 -10.30 0.26 8.36
N ILE A 82 -10.48 0.86 9.52
CA ILE A 82 -9.74 0.51 10.72
C ILE A 82 -10.71 -0.13 11.70
N PHE A 83 -10.42 -1.35 12.11
CA PHE A 83 -11.25 -2.09 13.06
C PHE A 83 -10.58 -2.12 14.44
N ASN A 84 -11.25 -1.69 15.48
CA ASN A 84 -10.78 -1.78 16.85
C ASN A 84 -11.09 -3.18 17.37
N LEU A 85 -10.05 -3.99 17.59
CA LEU A 85 -10.17 -5.39 18.03
C LEU A 85 -10.66 -5.50 19.47
N ASP A 86 -10.29 -4.56 20.33
CA ASP A 86 -10.65 -4.58 21.74
C ASP A 86 -12.13 -4.22 21.97
N LYS A 87 -12.67 -3.34 21.14
CA LYS A 87 -14.06 -2.88 21.20
C LYS A 87 -14.99 -3.60 20.22
N ASN A 88 -14.42 -4.37 19.30
CA ASN A 88 -15.17 -5.08 18.24
C ASN A 88 -16.03 -4.14 17.38
N GLU A 89 -15.48 -2.99 16.99
CA GLU A 89 -16.17 -1.97 16.17
C GLU A 89 -15.23 -1.27 15.19
N TYR A 90 -15.77 -0.77 14.07
CA TYR A 90 -15.01 0.07 13.16
C TYR A 90 -14.79 1.47 13.73
N VAL A 91 -13.58 1.97 13.56
CA VAL A 91 -13.19 3.33 13.94
C VAL A 91 -13.96 4.34 13.09
N THR A 92 -14.56 5.31 13.77
CA THR A 92 -15.18 6.47 13.16
C THR A 92 -14.50 7.72 13.69
N GLN A 93 -14.10 8.61 12.78
CA GLN A 93 -13.43 9.87 13.12
C GLN A 93 -14.15 11.07 12.49
N TYR A 94 -13.83 12.27 12.93
CA TYR A 94 -14.45 13.49 12.48
C TYR A 94 -13.41 14.56 12.13
N THR A 95 -13.61 15.26 11.03
CA THR A 95 -12.96 16.55 10.78
C THR A 95 -13.97 17.65 11.04
N THR A 96 -13.49 18.79 11.53
CA THR A 96 -14.36 19.91 11.95
C THR A 96 -14.25 21.13 11.05
N TYR A 97 -13.20 21.21 10.23
CA TYR A 97 -12.96 22.33 9.32
C TYR A 97 -12.82 21.83 7.87
N PRO A 98 -13.39 22.51 6.86
CA PRO A 98 -14.26 23.69 6.92
C PRO A 98 -15.68 23.39 7.42
N SER A 99 -16.08 22.12 7.49
CA SER A 99 -17.34 21.65 8.03
C SER A 99 -17.11 20.33 8.77
N LYS A 100 -18.06 19.96 9.65
CA LYS A 100 -17.99 18.67 10.34
C LYS A 100 -18.29 17.54 9.36
N VAL A 101 -17.29 16.69 9.12
CA VAL A 101 -17.40 15.49 8.27
C VAL A 101 -17.14 14.26 9.11
N LYS A 102 -18.00 13.24 8.92
CA LYS A 102 -17.84 11.91 9.53
C LYS A 102 -17.09 11.01 8.58
N HIS A 103 -15.99 10.40 9.04
CA HIS A 103 -15.19 9.43 8.30
C HIS A 103 -15.39 8.04 8.86
N THR A 104 -15.88 7.12 8.06
CA THR A 104 -16.00 5.68 8.34
C THR A 104 -15.08 4.84 7.47
N SER A 105 -14.46 5.47 6.48
CA SER A 105 -13.38 4.98 5.62
C SER A 105 -12.36 6.09 5.43
N PHE A 106 -11.15 5.69 5.10
CA PHE A 106 -9.99 6.58 4.95
C PHE A 106 -9.31 6.29 3.62
N PHE A 107 -8.81 7.31 2.93
CA PHE A 107 -8.35 7.22 1.56
C PHE A 107 -6.92 7.71 1.43
N THR A 108 -6.12 7.05 0.59
CA THR A 108 -4.80 7.56 0.22
C THR A 108 -4.95 8.77 -0.71
N ASP A 109 -4.01 9.69 -0.60
CA ASP A 109 -3.87 10.86 -1.45
C ASP A 109 -2.98 10.60 -2.69
N GLU A 110 -2.56 11.67 -3.38
CA GLU A 110 -1.73 11.63 -4.57
C GLU A 110 -0.27 11.24 -4.27
N ASP A 111 0.18 11.39 -3.02
CA ASP A 111 1.49 10.96 -2.55
C ASP A 111 1.52 9.47 -2.15
N GLY A 112 0.36 8.82 -2.22
CA GLY A 112 0.18 7.39 -1.93
C GLY A 112 0.16 7.09 -0.45
N ASP A 113 -0.12 8.08 0.38
CA ASP A 113 -0.26 7.86 1.81
C ASP A 113 -1.62 8.36 2.34
N LEU A 114 -1.92 7.90 3.54
CA LEU A 114 -3.10 8.21 4.30
C LEU A 114 -2.67 8.45 5.74
N ILE A 115 -3.04 9.58 6.32
CA ILE A 115 -2.89 9.84 7.76
C ILE A 115 -4.28 10.02 8.37
N LEU A 116 -4.57 9.29 9.45
CA LEU A 116 -5.85 9.43 10.14
C LEU A 116 -6.03 10.84 10.68
N PRO A 117 -7.23 11.44 10.54
CA PRO A 117 -7.53 12.79 11.06
C PRO A 117 -7.31 12.93 12.56
N GLU A 118 -7.72 11.92 13.34
CA GLU A 118 -7.61 11.89 14.79
C GLU A 118 -6.67 10.76 15.23
N ALA A 119 -5.96 10.97 16.33
CA ALA A 119 -5.12 9.93 16.92
C ALA A 119 -5.97 8.78 17.51
N LEU A 120 -5.48 7.55 17.34
CA LEU A 120 -6.03 6.36 17.96
C LEU A 120 -5.61 6.30 19.43
N LYS A 121 -6.48 5.79 20.29
CA LYS A 121 -6.18 5.48 21.68
C LYS A 121 -5.40 4.18 21.79
N ILE A 122 -4.82 3.93 22.96
CA ILE A 122 -4.21 2.65 23.28
C ILE A 122 -5.19 1.51 22.98
N GLY A 123 -4.66 0.45 22.33
CA GLY A 123 -5.44 -0.73 21.96
C GLY A 123 -4.91 -1.42 20.73
N ASN A 124 -5.59 -2.49 20.34
CA ASN A 124 -5.26 -3.31 19.18
C ASN A 124 -6.19 -2.99 18.02
N TYR A 125 -5.61 -2.81 16.85
CA TYR A 125 -6.35 -2.42 15.65
C TYR A 125 -5.97 -3.31 14.47
N ARG A 126 -6.93 -3.48 13.56
CA ARG A 126 -6.76 -4.15 12.27
C ARG A 126 -7.03 -3.15 11.15
N ILE A 127 -6.10 -3.11 10.20
CA ILE A 127 -6.19 -2.30 8.99
C ILE A 127 -6.67 -3.20 7.86
N GLU A 128 -7.76 -2.82 7.22
CA GLU A 128 -8.40 -3.53 6.13
C GLU A 128 -8.46 -2.65 4.89
N GLU A 129 -7.99 -3.15 3.75
CA GLU A 129 -8.24 -2.51 2.47
C GLU A 129 -9.62 -2.93 1.96
N VAL A 130 -10.44 -1.96 1.58
CA VAL A 130 -11.80 -2.19 1.04
C VAL A 130 -11.82 -2.00 -0.47
N LYS A 131 -10.93 -1.14 -0.96
CA LYS A 131 -10.80 -0.84 -2.38
C LYS A 131 -9.37 -0.49 -2.71
N ALA A 132 -8.78 -1.23 -3.64
CA ALA A 132 -7.47 -0.91 -4.19
C ALA A 132 -7.51 0.35 -5.08
N PRO A 133 -6.39 1.07 -5.24
CA PRO A 133 -6.29 2.14 -6.22
C PRO A 133 -6.38 1.58 -7.64
N PHE A 134 -6.66 2.46 -8.61
CA PHE A 134 -6.76 2.04 -10.01
C PHE A 134 -5.47 1.35 -10.48
N GLY A 135 -5.63 0.20 -11.14
CA GLY A 135 -4.51 -0.60 -11.64
C GLY A 135 -4.01 -1.68 -10.68
N TYR A 136 -4.63 -1.84 -9.52
CA TYR A 136 -4.27 -2.82 -8.50
C TYR A 136 -5.40 -3.77 -8.16
N VAL A 137 -5.05 -4.90 -7.58
CA VAL A 137 -5.98 -5.88 -7.02
C VAL A 137 -6.03 -5.68 -5.52
N VAL A 138 -7.24 -5.65 -4.94
CA VAL A 138 -7.45 -5.55 -3.48
C VAL A 138 -6.68 -6.65 -2.77
N ASN A 139 -5.96 -6.29 -1.73
CA ASN A 139 -5.27 -7.24 -0.87
C ASN A 139 -6.17 -7.59 0.32
N ASP A 140 -6.67 -8.81 0.35
CA ASP A 140 -7.56 -9.30 1.41
C ASP A 140 -6.83 -9.61 2.75
N ASN A 141 -5.52 -9.45 2.81
CA ASN A 141 -4.77 -9.64 4.05
C ASN A 141 -4.92 -8.41 4.96
N TYR A 142 -5.07 -8.65 6.25
CA TYR A 142 -5.13 -7.58 7.24
C TYR A 142 -3.75 -7.30 7.82
N ILE A 143 -3.54 -6.07 8.26
CA ILE A 143 -2.40 -5.71 9.09
C ILE A 143 -2.92 -5.39 10.49
N ASN A 144 -2.42 -6.11 11.50
CA ASN A 144 -2.72 -5.83 12.90
C ASN A 144 -1.61 -4.94 13.48
N ILE A 145 -2.01 -3.94 14.25
CA ILE A 145 -1.11 -3.04 14.97
C ILE A 145 -1.56 -2.90 16.41
N SER A 146 -0.62 -2.61 17.31
CA SER A 146 -0.91 -2.13 18.65
C SER A 146 -0.57 -0.64 18.74
N VAL A 147 -1.41 0.13 19.38
CA VAL A 147 -1.14 1.53 19.74
C VAL A 147 -0.76 1.54 21.21
N ASP A 148 0.54 1.61 21.48
CA ASP A 148 1.16 1.67 22.79
C ASP A 148 2.56 2.29 22.67
N THR A 149 3.25 2.51 23.78
CA THR A 149 4.60 3.09 23.80
C THR A 149 5.70 2.08 23.45
N ASP A 150 5.39 0.80 23.30
CA ASP A 150 6.33 -0.25 22.89
C ASP A 150 6.36 -0.41 21.36
N THR A 151 5.30 0.03 20.69
CA THR A 151 5.22 0.07 19.23
C THR A 151 6.09 1.20 18.68
N ALA A 152 6.87 0.91 17.63
CA ALA A 152 7.69 1.93 16.98
C ALA A 152 6.83 3.05 16.38
N PHE A 153 7.18 4.29 16.67
CA PHE A 153 6.51 5.48 16.15
C PHE A 153 7.52 6.60 15.85
N GLU A 154 7.12 7.49 14.98
CA GLU A 154 7.79 8.77 14.73
C GLU A 154 7.06 9.87 15.49
N THR A 155 7.75 10.96 15.78
CA THR A 155 7.13 12.14 16.39
C THR A 155 7.02 13.23 15.34
N ASP A 156 5.82 13.73 15.11
CA ASP A 156 5.57 14.89 14.27
C ASP A 156 6.25 16.14 14.86
N GLY A 157 7.10 16.78 14.08
CA GLY A 157 7.92 17.92 14.54
C GLY A 157 7.10 19.15 14.92
N ASP A 158 5.94 19.33 14.32
CA ASP A 158 5.09 20.51 14.54
C ASP A 158 4.09 20.30 15.69
N THR A 159 3.40 19.16 15.68
CA THR A 159 2.33 18.86 16.65
C THR A 159 2.82 18.06 17.85
N ASN A 160 3.97 17.41 17.76
CA ASN A 160 4.48 16.46 18.74
C ASN A 160 3.54 15.25 18.95
N ASP A 161 2.76 14.90 17.92
CA ASP A 161 1.96 13.69 17.92
C ASP A 161 2.80 12.50 17.53
N ALA A 162 2.53 11.35 18.15
CA ALA A 162 3.12 10.07 17.71
C ALA A 162 2.43 9.61 16.41
N ILE A 163 3.22 9.12 15.47
CA ILE A 163 2.75 8.57 14.19
C ILE A 163 3.28 7.15 14.04
N ILE A 164 2.37 6.18 13.99
CA ILE A 164 2.68 4.79 13.65
C ILE A 164 2.50 4.65 12.15
N THR A 165 3.59 4.26 11.44
CA THR A 165 3.56 4.09 9.99
C THR A 165 3.50 2.62 9.62
N VAL A 166 2.63 2.28 8.68
CA VAL A 166 2.43 0.94 8.14
C VAL A 166 2.53 0.97 6.62
N GLU A 167 3.26 0.04 6.03
CA GLU A 167 3.27 -0.18 4.59
C GLU A 167 2.25 -1.25 4.20
N TYR A 168 1.40 -0.94 3.22
CA TYR A 168 0.36 -1.84 2.72
C TYR A 168 0.55 -2.08 1.23
N SER A 169 0.87 -3.33 0.84
CA SER A 169 1.27 -3.66 -0.54
C SER A 169 0.17 -4.36 -1.31
N ASP A 170 -0.06 -3.93 -2.56
CA ASP A 170 -0.93 -4.60 -3.52
C ASP A 170 -0.17 -5.10 -4.73
N ALA A 171 -0.72 -6.13 -5.36
CA ALA A 171 -0.27 -6.61 -6.65
C ALA A 171 -0.89 -5.79 -7.79
N PRO A 172 -0.09 -5.36 -8.79
CA PRO A 172 -0.64 -4.76 -9.99
C PRO A 172 -1.65 -5.68 -10.67
N ALA A 173 -2.73 -5.12 -11.20
CA ALA A 173 -3.68 -5.87 -12.00
C ALA A 173 -3.05 -6.26 -13.33
N VAL A 174 -3.22 -7.53 -13.71
CA VAL A 174 -2.70 -8.08 -14.96
C VAL A 174 -3.80 -8.78 -15.75
N GLY A 175 -3.61 -8.88 -17.06
CA GLY A 175 -4.51 -9.58 -17.96
C GLY A 175 -3.90 -10.82 -18.58
N GLU A 176 -4.73 -11.59 -19.28
CA GLU A 176 -4.33 -12.70 -20.14
C GLU A 176 -4.81 -12.46 -21.57
N LEU A 177 -3.99 -12.82 -22.56
CA LEU A 177 -4.33 -12.80 -23.97
C LEU A 177 -4.21 -14.22 -24.53
N THR A 178 -5.33 -14.77 -24.97
CA THR A 178 -5.36 -16.07 -25.66
C THR A 178 -5.62 -15.87 -27.15
N VAL A 179 -4.78 -16.46 -27.99
CA VAL A 179 -4.98 -16.58 -29.42
C VAL A 179 -5.41 -18.00 -29.76
N GLU A 180 -6.34 -18.15 -30.69
CA GLU A 180 -6.77 -19.45 -31.23
C GLU A 180 -6.59 -19.46 -32.74
N LYS A 181 -5.92 -20.50 -33.28
CA LYS A 181 -5.71 -20.67 -34.69
C LYS A 181 -6.46 -21.91 -35.17
N LYS A 182 -7.36 -21.72 -36.11
CA LYS A 182 -8.08 -22.75 -36.83
C LYS A 182 -7.78 -22.68 -38.32
N GLY A 183 -8.03 -23.74 -39.00
CA GLY A 183 -7.93 -23.82 -40.45
C GLY A 183 -8.41 -25.17 -40.96
N GLU A 184 -8.34 -25.36 -42.27
CA GLU A 184 -8.72 -26.59 -42.88
C GLU A 184 -7.68 -27.68 -42.61
N VAL A 185 -8.13 -28.80 -42.03
CA VAL A 185 -7.33 -30.02 -41.82
C VAL A 185 -7.94 -31.18 -42.62
N LEU A 186 -7.11 -32.04 -43.12
CA LEU A 186 -7.57 -33.22 -43.86
C LEU A 186 -8.40 -34.11 -42.94
N ASP A 187 -9.66 -34.33 -43.31
CA ASP A 187 -10.59 -35.23 -42.59
C ASP A 187 -10.58 -36.63 -43.16
N GLY A 188 -10.19 -36.77 -44.41
CA GLY A 188 -10.17 -38.02 -45.12
C GLY A 188 -10.28 -37.83 -46.65
N PHE A 189 -10.75 -38.85 -47.36
CA PHE A 189 -11.04 -38.78 -48.79
C PHE A 189 -12.29 -39.54 -49.11
N LYS A 190 -13.06 -39.00 -50.04
CA LYS A 190 -14.16 -39.73 -50.68
C LYS A 190 -13.57 -40.61 -51.77
N GLY A 191 -14.14 -41.78 -51.93
CA GLY A 191 -13.66 -42.82 -52.83
C GLY A 191 -13.31 -44.10 -52.06
N GLY A 192 -13.76 -45.28 -52.49
CA GLY A 192 -13.51 -46.52 -51.80
C GLY A 192 -12.01 -46.88 -51.81
N LEU A 193 -11.61 -47.83 -50.96
CA LEU A 193 -10.24 -48.35 -50.88
C LEU A 193 -9.65 -48.81 -52.25
N PHE A 194 -10.52 -49.10 -53.22
CA PHE A 194 -10.18 -49.58 -54.58
C PHE A 194 -10.37 -48.52 -55.66
N ALA A 195 -10.69 -47.25 -55.32
CA ALA A 195 -10.80 -46.13 -56.26
C ALA A 195 -9.39 -45.81 -56.83
N ASN A 196 -9.32 -45.57 -58.15
CA ASN A 196 -8.09 -45.08 -58.76
C ASN A 196 -7.72 -43.70 -58.18
N SER A 197 -6.43 -43.35 -58.26
CA SER A 197 -5.93 -42.12 -57.67
C SER A 197 -6.63 -40.81 -58.18
N GLU A 198 -7.19 -40.90 -59.40
CA GLU A 198 -7.95 -39.85 -60.09
C GLU A 198 -9.38 -39.64 -59.52
N ASP A 199 -9.92 -40.63 -58.80
CA ASP A 199 -11.29 -40.64 -58.25
C ASP A 199 -11.30 -40.25 -56.74
N LYS A 200 -10.16 -39.95 -56.20
CA LYS A 200 -10.05 -39.55 -54.74
C LYS A 200 -10.19 -38.04 -54.56
N GLU A 201 -11.30 -37.62 -53.95
CA GLU A 201 -11.52 -36.25 -53.51
C GLU A 201 -11.10 -36.12 -52.04
N PHE A 202 -10.16 -35.23 -51.75
CA PHE A 202 -9.78 -34.91 -50.38
C PHE A 202 -10.90 -34.12 -49.70
N VAL A 203 -11.27 -34.56 -48.51
CA VAL A 203 -12.27 -33.90 -47.67
C VAL A 203 -11.57 -33.17 -46.52
N TYR A 204 -11.86 -31.92 -46.38
CA TYR A 204 -11.32 -31.07 -45.32
C TYR A 204 -12.41 -30.69 -44.35
N LYS A 205 -12.02 -30.49 -43.09
CA LYS A 205 -12.86 -29.92 -42.06
C LYS A 205 -12.10 -28.84 -41.32
N GLU A 206 -12.85 -27.93 -40.65
CA GLU A 206 -12.24 -26.99 -39.75
C GLU A 206 -11.65 -27.74 -38.54
N GLY A 207 -10.41 -27.45 -38.20
CA GLY A 207 -9.71 -28.05 -37.08
C GLY A 207 -8.70 -27.09 -36.46
N SER A 208 -8.25 -27.40 -35.27
CA SER A 208 -7.22 -26.65 -34.57
C SER A 208 -5.86 -26.81 -35.22
N LEU A 209 -5.10 -25.73 -35.35
CA LEU A 209 -3.77 -25.73 -35.94
C LEU A 209 -2.69 -25.46 -34.89
N ALA A 210 -1.83 -26.46 -34.69
CA ALA A 210 -0.63 -26.37 -33.86
C ALA A 210 0.53 -25.70 -34.62
N GLY A 211 1.46 -25.09 -33.89
CA GLY A 211 2.72 -24.56 -34.43
C GLY A 211 2.61 -23.19 -35.08
N ALA A 212 1.45 -22.55 -35.11
CA ALA A 212 1.33 -21.17 -35.55
C ALA A 212 1.99 -20.25 -34.54
N VAL A 213 2.85 -19.33 -35.00
CA VAL A 213 3.59 -18.39 -34.16
C VAL A 213 2.97 -17.00 -34.24
N PHE A 214 2.63 -16.44 -33.10
CA PHE A 214 2.13 -15.07 -32.95
C PHE A 214 3.12 -14.25 -32.13
N LYS A 215 3.29 -12.99 -32.49
CA LYS A 215 4.07 -12.03 -31.73
C LYS A 215 3.16 -10.95 -31.19
N VAL A 216 3.23 -10.72 -29.87
CA VAL A 216 2.46 -9.71 -29.18
C VAL A 216 3.36 -8.49 -28.96
N TYR A 217 2.92 -7.35 -29.40
CA TYR A 217 3.64 -6.08 -29.27
C TYR A 217 2.83 -5.07 -28.45
N ALA A 218 3.50 -4.22 -27.71
CA ALA A 218 2.86 -3.06 -27.11
C ALA A 218 2.34 -2.10 -28.21
N ALA A 219 1.05 -1.82 -28.22
CA ALA A 219 0.43 -0.92 -29.19
C ALA A 219 0.58 0.57 -28.82
N GLU A 220 0.86 0.82 -27.55
CA GLU A 220 1.16 2.12 -26.94
C GLU A 220 2.25 1.98 -25.87
N ASP A 221 2.68 3.08 -25.26
CA ASP A 221 3.53 3.02 -24.07
C ASP A 221 2.72 2.45 -22.90
N ILE A 222 3.23 1.39 -22.26
CA ILE A 222 2.59 0.71 -21.14
C ILE A 222 3.35 1.07 -19.87
N PHE A 223 2.73 1.86 -19.02
CA PHE A 223 3.33 2.42 -17.81
C PHE A 223 3.16 1.50 -16.60
N THR A 224 4.07 1.65 -15.61
CA THR A 224 3.93 0.99 -14.31
C THR A 224 2.67 1.47 -13.61
N ALA A 225 2.01 0.57 -12.87
CA ALA A 225 0.75 0.88 -12.19
C ALA A 225 0.92 1.90 -11.04
N ASP A 226 2.13 1.96 -10.44
CA ASP A 226 2.47 2.82 -9.31
C ASP A 226 2.55 4.32 -9.65
N ASN A 227 2.47 4.68 -10.94
CA ASN A 227 2.59 6.04 -11.45
C ASN A 227 3.91 6.74 -11.08
N GLN A 228 4.95 5.96 -10.79
CA GLN A 228 6.28 6.48 -10.47
C GLN A 228 6.93 7.15 -11.68
N LYS A 229 7.85 8.05 -11.39
CA LYS A 229 8.64 8.78 -12.38
C LYS A 229 10.12 8.45 -12.23
N ASP A 230 10.83 8.46 -13.37
CA ASP A 230 12.28 8.35 -13.40
C ASP A 230 12.97 9.67 -12.96
N ALA A 231 14.30 9.68 -12.96
CA ALA A 231 15.09 10.86 -12.59
C ALA A 231 14.86 12.08 -13.49
N ASP A 232 14.38 11.86 -14.72
CA ASP A 232 14.08 12.92 -15.70
C ASP A 232 12.63 13.40 -15.62
N GLY A 233 11.83 12.83 -14.69
CA GLY A 233 10.43 13.17 -14.47
C GLY A 233 9.44 12.48 -15.41
N ASN A 234 9.89 11.51 -16.22
CA ASN A 234 9.02 10.73 -17.10
C ASN A 234 8.41 9.55 -16.32
N ARG A 235 7.17 9.21 -16.64
CA ARG A 235 6.54 8.01 -16.05
C ARG A 235 7.32 6.75 -16.40
N THR A 236 7.54 5.91 -15.40
CA THR A 236 8.18 4.60 -15.56
C THR A 236 7.32 3.69 -16.41
N LYS A 237 7.94 2.91 -17.31
CA LYS A 237 7.25 2.04 -18.25
C LYS A 237 7.66 0.58 -18.07
N TYR A 238 6.70 -0.33 -18.27
CA TYR A 238 6.98 -1.74 -18.53
C TYR A 238 7.46 -1.94 -19.97
N TYR A 239 6.78 -1.28 -20.96
CA TYR A 239 7.07 -1.39 -22.38
C TYR A 239 6.88 -0.07 -23.08
N SER A 240 7.73 0.21 -24.05
CA SER A 240 7.55 1.28 -25.03
C SER A 240 6.71 0.79 -26.20
N LYS A 241 5.99 1.70 -26.85
CA LYS A 241 5.23 1.41 -28.07
C LYS A 241 6.12 0.70 -29.12
N GLY A 242 5.67 -0.48 -29.54
CA GLY A 242 6.36 -1.32 -30.52
C GLY A 242 7.27 -2.39 -29.93
N ASP A 243 7.48 -2.42 -28.63
CA ASP A 243 8.27 -3.45 -27.96
C ASP A 243 7.60 -4.81 -28.11
N LEU A 244 8.41 -5.87 -28.33
CA LEU A 244 7.96 -7.26 -28.32
C LEU A 244 7.72 -7.69 -26.87
N VAL A 245 6.47 -8.00 -26.56
CA VAL A 245 6.04 -8.40 -25.18
C VAL A 245 6.06 -9.91 -25.01
N ALA A 246 5.55 -10.65 -26.01
CA ALA A 246 5.50 -12.11 -25.96
C ALA A 246 5.55 -12.73 -27.35
N THR A 247 6.05 -13.98 -27.41
CA THR A 247 5.95 -14.84 -28.59
C THR A 247 5.16 -16.07 -28.20
N LEU A 248 4.07 -16.36 -28.92
CA LEU A 248 3.12 -17.41 -28.62
C LEU A 248 3.16 -18.45 -29.75
N THR A 249 3.22 -19.74 -29.40
CA THR A 249 3.13 -20.83 -30.36
C THR A 249 1.93 -21.68 -30.00
N THR A 250 1.00 -21.90 -30.95
CA THR A 250 -0.21 -22.68 -30.70
C THR A 250 0.10 -24.14 -30.44
N GLY A 251 -0.57 -24.67 -29.42
CA GLY A 251 -0.54 -26.09 -29.08
C GLY A 251 -1.43 -26.96 -29.98
N LYS A 252 -1.58 -28.24 -29.64
CA LYS A 252 -2.44 -29.18 -30.38
C LYS A 252 -3.91 -28.78 -30.40
N ASP A 253 -4.34 -28.04 -29.44
CA ASP A 253 -5.69 -27.45 -29.34
C ASP A 253 -5.86 -26.16 -30.16
N GLY A 254 -4.81 -25.73 -30.85
CA GLY A 254 -4.78 -24.49 -31.64
C GLY A 254 -4.63 -23.23 -30.80
N LYS A 255 -4.43 -23.34 -29.48
CA LYS A 255 -4.39 -22.18 -28.58
C LYS A 255 -2.99 -21.89 -28.08
N ALA A 256 -2.77 -20.59 -27.78
CA ALA A 256 -1.60 -20.10 -27.04
C ALA A 256 -1.99 -18.88 -26.20
N THR A 257 -1.46 -18.77 -24.99
CA THR A 257 -1.83 -17.72 -24.03
C THR A 257 -0.59 -17.00 -23.52
N ALA A 258 -0.61 -15.68 -23.58
CA ALA A 258 0.28 -14.82 -22.81
C ALA A 258 -0.42 -14.46 -21.49
N LYS A 259 0.29 -14.67 -20.37
CA LYS A 259 -0.21 -14.39 -19.01
C LYS A 259 0.53 -13.21 -18.41
N ASN A 260 -0.05 -12.65 -17.34
CA ASN A 260 0.54 -11.57 -16.55
C ASN A 260 0.91 -10.35 -17.40
N LEU A 261 0.07 -10.02 -18.38
CA LEU A 261 0.24 -8.82 -19.18
C LEU A 261 -0.17 -7.60 -18.36
N PRO A 262 0.69 -6.58 -18.18
CA PRO A 262 0.28 -5.31 -17.58
C PRO A 262 -0.94 -4.72 -18.29
N LEU A 263 -1.70 -3.88 -17.59
CA LEU A 263 -2.84 -3.19 -18.22
C LEU A 263 -2.34 -2.26 -19.33
N GLY A 264 -2.92 -2.37 -20.53
CA GLY A 264 -2.54 -1.57 -21.70
C GLY A 264 -3.08 -2.16 -22.99
N GLN A 265 -2.75 -1.55 -24.12
CA GLN A 265 -3.14 -1.99 -25.45
C GLN A 265 -2.04 -2.81 -26.12
N TYR A 266 -2.45 -3.92 -26.73
CA TYR A 266 -1.53 -4.85 -27.41
C TYR A 266 -1.97 -5.09 -28.84
N ARG A 267 -0.99 -5.34 -29.71
CA ARG A 267 -1.18 -5.75 -31.10
C ARG A 267 -0.56 -7.14 -31.28
N VAL A 268 -1.31 -8.02 -31.89
CA VAL A 268 -0.88 -9.37 -32.29
C VAL A 268 -0.67 -9.43 -33.79
#